data_df1d108d827b2a8a50850a6baa180d90
#
_entry.id   df1d108d827b2a8a50850a6baa180d90
#
_cell.length_a   1.000
_cell.length_b   1.000
_cell.length_c   1.000
_cell.angle_alpha   90.00
_cell.angle_beta   90.00
_cell.angle_gamma   90.00
#
_symmetry.space_group_name_H-M   'P 1'
#
loop_
_entity.id
_entity.type
_entity.pdbx_description
1 polymer ?
#
loop_
_entity_poly.entity_id
_entity_poly.type
_entity_poly.pdbx_seq_one_letter_code
_entity_poly.pdbx_strand_id
1 'polypeptide(L)'
;RDLEPTFKSVILAGVYDIKNLKHKLSNDDEHKYNSPWNIAADFNIDMSFSQKDICGMLSNYEDDYHTGMDIEHISGLIYSYTSGYPYLVSRICQIMDEKLPEKYTSKHDIWTVYGFNSAIRILLSEKNTLFESLSEKLNSYPGLSDMLKTLLFTGKSISYNYYEESINIATIFGFVRDNNGVLVISNRIFETWLYNLYLSTAEMQQNRYHG
;
A
#
# COMPACT_ATOMS: atom_id res chain seq x y z
N ARG A 1 -16.18 -4.72 47.84
CA ARG A 1 -16.54 -5.63 46.74
C ARG A 1 -15.49 -5.43 45.67
N ASP A 2 -14.51 -6.33 45.63
CA ASP A 2 -13.53 -6.37 44.54
C ASP A 2 -14.29 -6.75 43.29
N LEU A 3 -14.46 -5.77 42.39
CA LEU A 3 -15.04 -6.00 41.07
C LEU A 3 -13.93 -6.67 40.25
N GLU A 4 -14.05 -7.97 40.03
CA GLU A 4 -13.21 -8.65 39.06
C GLU A 4 -13.43 -8.02 37.68
N PRO A 5 -12.38 -7.64 36.96
CA PRO A 5 -12.54 -7.05 35.64
C PRO A 5 -13.19 -8.05 34.69
N THR A 6 -14.25 -7.62 34.02
CA THR A 6 -15.01 -8.46 33.07
C THR A 6 -14.15 -8.91 31.87
N PHE A 7 -13.13 -8.14 31.52
CA PHE A 7 -12.19 -8.42 30.43
C PHE A 7 -10.75 -8.28 30.91
N LYS A 8 -9.88 -9.18 30.46
CA LYS A 8 -8.43 -9.08 30.72
C LYS A 8 -7.75 -8.07 29.81
N SER A 9 -8.23 -7.93 28.56
CA SER A 9 -7.74 -7.00 27.57
C SER A 9 -8.82 -6.71 26.53
N VAL A 10 -8.72 -5.56 25.86
CA VAL A 10 -9.54 -5.18 24.73
C VAL A 10 -8.60 -4.82 23.58
N ILE A 11 -8.78 -5.43 22.42
CA ILE A 11 -8.06 -5.10 21.18
C ILE A 11 -9.03 -4.34 20.30
N LEU A 12 -8.62 -3.14 19.88
CA LEU A 12 -9.37 -2.30 18.96
C LEU A 12 -8.64 -2.28 17.63
N ALA A 13 -9.33 -2.65 16.55
CA ALA A 13 -8.79 -2.65 15.21
C ALA A 13 -9.60 -1.72 14.31
N GLY A 14 -8.92 -0.90 13.52
CA GLY A 14 -9.56 0.04 12.59
C GLY A 14 -8.53 0.74 11.71
N VAL A 15 -9.01 1.42 10.67
CA VAL A 15 -8.16 2.18 9.75
C VAL A 15 -7.64 3.48 10.39
N TYR A 16 -8.40 4.05 11.32
CA TYR A 16 -8.03 5.30 12.02
C TYR A 16 -7.60 5.01 13.45
N ASP A 17 -6.60 5.75 13.92
CA ASP A 17 -6.27 5.78 15.34
C ASP A 17 -7.49 6.25 16.15
N ILE A 18 -7.94 5.41 17.07
CA ILE A 18 -9.11 5.68 17.93
C ILE A 18 -8.89 6.94 18.77
N LYS A 19 -7.63 7.26 19.10
CA LYS A 19 -7.27 8.50 19.79
C LYS A 19 -7.69 9.75 18.98
N ASN A 20 -7.64 9.65 17.66
CA ASN A 20 -7.96 10.75 16.72
C ASN A 20 -9.41 10.73 16.19
N LEU A 21 -10.21 9.69 16.49
CA LEU A 21 -11.58 9.57 16.00
C LEU A 21 -12.49 10.69 16.51
N LYS A 22 -12.19 11.24 17.68
CA LYS A 22 -12.99 12.32 18.29
C LYS A 22 -12.91 13.66 17.54
N HIS A 23 -11.83 13.96 16.85
CA HIS A 23 -11.70 15.19 16.07
C HIS A 23 -12.67 15.28 14.88
N LYS A 24 -13.20 14.15 14.42
CA LYS A 24 -14.15 14.12 13.29
C LYS A 24 -15.64 13.98 13.70
N LEU A 25 -15.91 13.60 14.95
CA LEU A 25 -17.28 13.31 15.40
C LEU A 25 -17.90 14.40 16.28
N SER A 26 -17.14 15.39 16.74
CA SER A 26 -17.67 16.47 17.57
C SER A 26 -17.52 17.82 16.90
N ASN A 27 -18.60 18.27 16.25
CA ASN A 27 -18.82 19.70 15.96
C ASN A 27 -19.43 20.44 17.18
N ASP A 28 -19.44 19.84 18.35
CA ASP A 28 -19.96 20.47 19.58
C ASP A 28 -18.83 20.79 20.56
N ASP A 29 -18.74 22.07 20.86
CA ASP A 29 -17.76 22.76 21.72
C ASP A 29 -17.92 22.49 23.23
N GLU A 30 -18.33 21.32 23.68
CA GLU A 30 -18.38 21.03 25.11
C GLU A 30 -17.80 19.66 25.48
N HIS A 31 -16.77 19.74 26.35
CA HIS A 31 -16.09 18.71 27.12
C HIS A 31 -14.81 18.11 26.53
N LYS A 32 -13.68 18.74 26.87
CA LYS A 32 -12.34 18.16 26.92
C LYS A 32 -12.26 17.02 27.94
N TYR A 33 -12.98 15.92 27.74
CA TYR A 33 -12.70 14.71 28.49
C TYR A 33 -11.58 13.93 27.80
N ASN A 34 -10.51 13.69 28.51
CA ASN A 34 -9.47 12.75 28.10
C ASN A 34 -10.15 11.42 27.75
N SER A 35 -9.99 10.98 26.52
CA SER A 35 -10.52 9.68 26.09
C SER A 35 -9.94 8.59 26.97
N PRO A 36 -10.72 7.64 27.50
CA PRO A 36 -10.18 6.50 28.23
C PRO A 36 -9.19 5.66 27.39
N TRP A 37 -9.20 5.86 26.08
CA TRP A 37 -8.30 5.21 25.12
C TRP A 37 -6.92 5.89 24.98
N ASN A 38 -6.69 7.04 25.63
CA ASN A 38 -5.38 7.70 25.61
C ASN A 38 -4.27 6.87 26.28
N ILE A 39 -4.63 5.88 27.07
CA ILE A 39 -3.71 4.93 27.72
C ILE A 39 -3.55 3.63 26.94
N ALA A 40 -4.24 3.49 25.79
CA ALA A 40 -4.06 2.30 24.95
C ALA A 40 -2.62 2.23 24.44
N ALA A 41 -2.00 1.07 24.58
CA ALA A 41 -0.70 0.80 23.98
C ALA A 41 -0.87 0.64 22.46
N ASP A 42 0.03 1.23 21.68
CA ASP A 42 0.04 1.07 20.25
C ASP A 42 0.55 -0.34 19.91
N PHE A 43 -0.21 -1.03 19.06
CA PHE A 43 0.14 -2.37 18.58
C PHE A 43 0.75 -2.23 17.18
N ASN A 44 2.02 -1.80 17.15
CA ASN A 44 2.74 -1.58 15.90
C ASN A 44 3.39 -2.89 15.44
N ILE A 45 2.68 -3.64 14.61
CA ILE A 45 3.24 -4.79 13.90
C ILE A 45 3.40 -4.42 12.43
N ASP A 46 4.62 -4.54 11.92
CA ASP A 46 4.84 -4.52 10.47
C ASP A 46 4.35 -5.85 9.88
N MET A 47 3.28 -5.76 9.08
CA MET A 47 2.66 -6.90 8.41
C MET A 47 3.27 -7.15 7.02
N SER A 48 4.29 -6.38 6.63
CA SER A 48 4.96 -6.56 5.34
C SER A 48 5.78 -7.83 5.32
N PHE A 49 5.74 -8.54 4.18
CA PHE A 49 6.59 -9.70 3.97
C PHE A 49 8.04 -9.26 3.70
N SER A 50 8.99 -9.90 4.35
CA SER A 50 10.39 -9.81 3.93
C SER A 50 10.61 -10.58 2.61
N GLN A 51 11.72 -10.32 1.93
CA GLN A 51 12.10 -11.14 0.76
C GLN A 51 12.19 -12.63 1.13
N LYS A 52 12.67 -12.93 2.35
CA LYS A 52 12.77 -14.31 2.85
C LYS A 52 11.41 -14.99 3.00
N ASP A 53 10.39 -14.24 3.45
CA ASP A 53 9.03 -14.77 3.58
C ASP A 53 8.45 -15.08 2.20
N ILE A 54 8.65 -14.18 1.22
CA ILE A 54 8.24 -14.40 -0.18
C ILE A 54 8.98 -15.60 -0.77
N CYS A 55 10.27 -15.73 -0.52
CA CYS A 55 11.06 -16.89 -0.94
C CYS A 55 10.49 -18.19 -0.38
N GLY A 56 10.13 -18.22 0.91
CA GLY A 56 9.48 -19.38 1.55
C GLY A 56 8.12 -19.74 0.92
N MET A 57 7.31 -18.74 0.62
CA MET A 57 6.04 -18.94 -0.09
C MET A 57 6.23 -19.55 -1.48
N LEU A 58 7.19 -19.01 -2.25
CA LEU A 58 7.48 -19.51 -3.59
C LEU A 58 8.14 -20.90 -3.57
N SER A 59 8.91 -21.23 -2.54
CA SER A 59 9.47 -22.58 -2.37
C SER A 59 8.36 -23.61 -2.21
N ASN A 60 7.38 -23.35 -1.35
CA ASN A 60 6.23 -24.25 -1.20
C ASN A 60 5.44 -24.40 -2.50
N TYR A 61 5.28 -23.30 -3.26
CA TYR A 61 4.62 -23.35 -4.56
C TYR A 61 5.43 -24.18 -5.58
N GLU A 62 6.75 -24.03 -5.60
CA GLU A 62 7.64 -24.79 -6.49
C GLU A 62 7.63 -26.29 -6.20
N ASP A 63 7.55 -26.66 -4.90
CA ASP A 63 7.44 -28.08 -4.48
C ASP A 63 6.14 -28.73 -5.02
N ASP A 64 5.06 -27.98 -5.12
CA ASP A 64 3.77 -28.48 -5.60
C ASP A 64 3.68 -28.47 -7.16
N TYR A 65 4.22 -27.45 -7.81
CA TYR A 65 3.95 -27.17 -9.24
C TYR A 65 5.14 -27.40 -10.17
N HIS A 66 6.36 -27.52 -9.66
CA HIS A 66 7.59 -27.83 -10.41
C HIS A 66 7.80 -26.92 -11.63
N THR A 67 7.70 -25.61 -11.42
CA THR A 67 7.77 -24.60 -12.49
C THR A 67 9.20 -24.41 -13.03
N GLY A 68 10.22 -24.76 -12.24
CA GLY A 68 11.63 -24.51 -12.55
C GLY A 68 12.03 -23.04 -12.40
N MET A 69 11.30 -22.25 -11.60
CA MET A 69 11.60 -20.83 -11.37
C MET A 69 12.91 -20.66 -10.57
N ASP A 70 13.60 -19.56 -10.83
CA ASP A 70 14.62 -19.06 -9.91
C ASP A 70 13.93 -18.33 -8.74
N ILE A 71 13.71 -19.07 -7.65
CA ILE A 71 12.94 -18.62 -6.49
C ILE A 71 13.55 -17.36 -5.87
N GLU A 72 14.87 -17.31 -5.73
CA GLU A 72 15.56 -16.18 -5.11
C GLU A 72 15.44 -14.93 -5.98
N HIS A 73 15.60 -15.07 -7.28
CA HIS A 73 15.47 -13.96 -8.22
C HIS A 73 14.03 -13.45 -8.30
N ILE A 74 13.04 -14.32 -8.42
CA ILE A 74 11.62 -13.94 -8.50
C ILE A 74 11.13 -13.30 -7.19
N SER A 75 11.49 -13.88 -6.04
CA SER A 75 11.18 -13.28 -4.73
C SER A 75 11.80 -11.89 -4.57
N GLY A 76 13.04 -11.71 -5.04
CA GLY A 76 13.72 -10.42 -5.06
C GLY A 76 13.01 -9.39 -5.94
N LEU A 77 12.54 -9.79 -7.13
CA LEU A 77 11.75 -8.93 -8.01
C LEU A 77 10.44 -8.51 -7.35
N ILE A 78 9.67 -9.45 -6.82
CA ILE A 78 8.40 -9.18 -6.14
C ILE A 78 8.64 -8.21 -4.97
N TYR A 79 9.62 -8.49 -4.12
CA TYR A 79 9.94 -7.62 -2.98
C TYR A 79 10.36 -6.20 -3.42
N SER A 80 11.21 -6.07 -4.45
CA SER A 80 11.70 -4.78 -4.94
C SER A 80 10.58 -3.86 -5.48
N TYR A 81 9.49 -4.44 -6.00
CA TYR A 81 8.34 -3.69 -6.50
C TYR A 81 7.29 -3.42 -5.44
N THR A 82 7.12 -4.32 -4.49
CA THR A 82 6.01 -4.29 -3.51
C THR A 82 6.44 -3.79 -2.13
N SER A 83 7.75 -3.77 -1.83
CA SER A 83 8.30 -3.62 -0.47
C SER A 83 7.61 -4.55 0.53
N GLY A 84 7.21 -5.75 0.08
CA GLY A 84 6.53 -6.75 0.90
C GLY A 84 5.06 -6.45 1.21
N TYR A 85 4.42 -5.46 0.58
CA TYR A 85 3.02 -5.14 0.83
C TYR A 85 2.12 -6.36 0.52
N PRO A 86 1.42 -6.96 1.52
CA PRO A 86 0.84 -8.30 1.41
C PRO A 86 -0.11 -8.48 0.23
N TYR A 87 -1.03 -7.50 0.03
CA TYR A 87 -1.96 -7.55 -1.08
C TYR A 87 -1.25 -7.57 -2.45
N LEU A 88 -0.23 -6.72 -2.62
CA LEU A 88 0.51 -6.63 -3.89
C LEU A 88 1.31 -7.89 -4.17
N VAL A 89 1.96 -8.46 -3.14
CA VAL A 89 2.67 -9.76 -3.24
C VAL A 89 1.71 -10.84 -3.71
N SER A 90 0.60 -11.03 -2.97
CA SER A 90 -0.40 -12.05 -3.30
C SER A 90 -1.01 -11.83 -4.68
N ARG A 91 -1.32 -10.57 -5.04
CA ARG A 91 -1.96 -10.27 -6.32
C ARG A 91 -1.05 -10.51 -7.51
N ILE A 92 0.25 -10.18 -7.40
CA ILE A 92 1.23 -10.48 -8.45
C ILE A 92 1.33 -11.99 -8.66
N CYS A 93 1.51 -12.75 -7.58
CA CYS A 93 1.56 -14.22 -7.64
C CYS A 93 0.28 -14.81 -8.27
N GLN A 94 -0.89 -14.30 -7.85
CA GLN A 94 -2.17 -14.73 -8.41
C GLN A 94 -2.29 -14.43 -9.92
N ILE A 95 -1.85 -13.25 -10.37
CA ILE A 95 -1.86 -12.92 -11.80
C ILE A 95 -0.93 -13.86 -12.58
N MET A 96 0.24 -14.17 -12.02
CA MET A 96 1.18 -15.10 -12.64
C MET A 96 0.61 -16.51 -12.72
N ASP A 97 -0.06 -16.99 -11.68
CA ASP A 97 -0.60 -18.35 -11.62
C ASP A 97 -1.91 -18.52 -12.40
N GLU A 98 -2.84 -17.56 -12.32
CA GLU A 98 -4.21 -17.72 -12.82
C GLU A 98 -4.45 -17.03 -14.18
N LYS A 99 -3.84 -15.86 -14.44
CA LYS A 99 -4.14 -15.07 -15.66
C LYS A 99 -3.14 -15.26 -16.79
N LEU A 100 -1.86 -15.46 -16.45
CA LEU A 100 -0.83 -15.63 -17.48
C LEU A 100 -0.88 -16.99 -18.20
N PRO A 101 -1.36 -18.11 -17.63
CA PRO A 101 -1.50 -19.36 -18.37
C PRO A 101 -2.33 -19.27 -19.64
N GLU A 102 -3.24 -18.29 -19.72
CA GLU A 102 -4.00 -18.03 -20.96
C GLU A 102 -3.12 -17.54 -22.12
N LYS A 103 -1.95 -16.97 -21.82
CA LYS A 103 -1.02 -16.34 -22.78
C LYS A 103 0.28 -17.09 -23.00
N TYR A 104 0.64 -18.00 -22.09
CA TYR A 104 1.90 -18.71 -22.10
C TYR A 104 1.66 -20.22 -22.18
N THR A 105 2.49 -20.91 -22.94
CA THR A 105 2.35 -22.36 -23.17
C THR A 105 2.93 -23.18 -22.03
N SER A 106 3.88 -22.63 -21.26
CA SER A 106 4.59 -23.31 -20.18
C SER A 106 4.57 -22.51 -18.89
N LYS A 107 4.35 -23.19 -17.75
CA LYS A 107 4.49 -22.57 -16.43
C LYS A 107 5.89 -22.01 -16.18
N HIS A 108 6.92 -22.63 -16.75
CA HIS A 108 8.29 -22.14 -16.67
C HIS A 108 8.44 -20.75 -17.27
N ASP A 109 7.80 -20.46 -18.42
CA ASP A 109 7.88 -19.16 -19.07
C ASP A 109 7.17 -18.06 -18.28
N ILE A 110 6.18 -18.44 -17.47
CA ILE A 110 5.43 -17.53 -16.61
C ILE A 110 6.27 -17.05 -15.43
N TRP A 111 6.96 -17.97 -14.76
CA TRP A 111 7.75 -17.67 -13.56
C TRP A 111 9.17 -17.19 -13.90
N THR A 112 9.23 -16.23 -14.80
CA THR A 112 10.45 -15.54 -15.28
C THR A 112 10.29 -14.02 -15.13
N VAL A 113 11.35 -13.27 -15.41
CA VAL A 113 11.32 -11.80 -15.49
C VAL A 113 10.27 -11.31 -16.49
N TYR A 114 10.09 -12.01 -17.61
CA TYR A 114 9.10 -11.63 -18.63
C TYR A 114 7.67 -11.82 -18.14
N GLY A 115 7.37 -12.94 -17.50
CA GLY A 115 6.08 -13.19 -16.88
C GLY A 115 5.80 -12.22 -15.74
N PHE A 116 6.77 -11.97 -14.86
CA PHE A 116 6.66 -10.95 -13.82
C PHE A 116 6.33 -9.56 -14.39
N ASN A 117 7.06 -9.08 -15.40
CA ASN A 117 6.77 -7.80 -16.05
C ASN A 117 5.38 -7.77 -16.71
N SER A 118 4.90 -8.89 -17.22
CA SER A 118 3.53 -9.00 -17.75
C SER A 118 2.49 -8.93 -16.63
N ALA A 119 2.76 -9.55 -15.48
CA ALA A 119 1.89 -9.45 -14.30
C ALA A 119 1.81 -8.02 -13.76
N ILE A 120 2.94 -7.30 -13.70
CA ILE A 120 2.97 -5.87 -13.30
C ILE A 120 2.10 -5.02 -14.23
N ARG A 121 2.19 -5.23 -15.55
CA ARG A 121 1.35 -4.49 -16.53
C ARG A 121 -0.13 -4.78 -16.33
N ILE A 122 -0.51 -6.03 -16.09
CA ILE A 122 -1.89 -6.40 -15.80
C ILE A 122 -2.35 -5.74 -14.50
N LEU A 123 -1.58 -5.85 -13.42
CA LEU A 123 -1.91 -5.26 -12.12
C LEU A 123 -2.17 -3.76 -12.21
N LEU A 124 -1.33 -3.02 -12.95
CA LEU A 124 -1.44 -1.57 -13.08
C LEU A 124 -2.58 -1.13 -14.03
N SER A 125 -3.06 -2.01 -14.91
CA SER A 125 -4.13 -1.71 -15.88
C SER A 125 -5.49 -2.27 -15.46
N GLU A 126 -5.54 -3.23 -14.57
CA GLU A 126 -6.79 -3.82 -14.13
C GLU A 126 -7.53 -2.94 -13.14
N LYS A 127 -8.86 -3.06 -13.17
CA LYS A 127 -9.71 -2.50 -12.13
C LYS A 127 -9.56 -3.33 -10.86
N ASN A 128 -9.06 -2.73 -9.78
CA ASN A 128 -8.95 -3.40 -8.49
C ASN A 128 -9.30 -2.48 -7.32
N THR A 129 -9.82 -3.09 -6.26
CA THR A 129 -10.36 -2.38 -5.10
C THR A 129 -9.31 -1.57 -4.34
N LEU A 130 -8.04 -1.98 -4.37
CA LEU A 130 -6.96 -1.23 -3.73
C LEU A 130 -6.80 0.13 -4.40
N PHE A 131 -6.62 0.17 -5.73
CA PHE A 131 -6.42 1.41 -6.46
C PHE A 131 -7.68 2.28 -6.51
N GLU A 132 -8.87 1.66 -6.54
CA GLU A 132 -10.14 2.40 -6.38
C GLU A 132 -10.19 3.13 -5.04
N SER A 133 -9.92 2.42 -3.95
CA SER A 133 -9.90 3.01 -2.60
C SER A 133 -8.85 4.11 -2.47
N LEU A 134 -7.63 3.91 -3.02
CA LEU A 134 -6.58 4.93 -3.02
C LEU A 134 -6.99 6.16 -3.85
N SER A 135 -7.62 5.97 -5.01
CA SER A 135 -8.13 7.06 -5.86
C SER A 135 -9.19 7.89 -5.15
N GLU A 136 -10.12 7.24 -4.43
CA GLU A 136 -11.13 7.94 -3.62
C GLU A 136 -10.48 8.82 -2.54
N LYS A 137 -9.40 8.35 -1.90
CA LYS A 137 -8.69 9.15 -0.90
C LYS A 137 -7.98 10.37 -1.51
N LEU A 138 -7.37 10.21 -2.68
CA LEU A 138 -6.77 11.34 -3.40
C LEU A 138 -7.81 12.43 -3.75
N ASN A 139 -9.02 12.02 -4.11
CA ASN A 139 -10.11 12.94 -4.40
C ASN A 139 -10.68 13.59 -3.13
N SER A 140 -10.72 12.86 -2.02
CA SER A 140 -11.29 13.34 -0.75
C SER A 140 -10.34 14.28 0.00
N TYR A 141 -9.03 14.23 -0.26
CA TYR A 141 -8.00 14.99 0.43
C TYR A 141 -7.10 15.73 -0.58
N PRO A 142 -7.45 16.95 -1.02
CA PRO A 142 -6.67 17.69 -2.03
C PRO A 142 -5.20 17.91 -1.63
N GLY A 143 -4.92 18.23 -0.36
CA GLY A 143 -3.57 18.39 0.16
C GLY A 143 -2.71 17.13 0.03
N LEU A 144 -3.30 15.94 0.15
CA LEU A 144 -2.63 14.66 -0.07
C LEU A 144 -2.14 14.54 -1.53
N SER A 145 -3.01 14.86 -2.50
CA SER A 145 -2.66 14.81 -3.91
C SER A 145 -1.51 15.78 -4.26
N ASP A 146 -1.54 17.00 -3.72
CA ASP A 146 -0.50 18.00 -3.99
C ASP A 146 0.85 17.66 -3.34
N MET A 147 0.82 17.09 -2.14
CA MET A 147 2.02 16.57 -1.49
C MET A 147 2.65 15.42 -2.31
N LEU A 148 1.84 14.45 -2.76
CA LEU A 148 2.33 13.33 -3.56
C LEU A 148 2.87 13.78 -4.92
N LYS A 149 2.25 14.76 -5.59
CA LYS A 149 2.79 15.37 -6.81
C LYS A 149 4.14 16.04 -6.53
N THR A 150 4.25 16.77 -5.43
CA THR A 150 5.52 17.40 -5.04
C THR A 150 6.61 16.35 -4.85
N LEU A 151 6.31 15.27 -4.13
CA LEU A 151 7.23 14.17 -3.88
C LEU A 151 7.69 13.49 -5.17
N LEU A 152 6.76 13.27 -6.12
CA LEU A 152 7.04 12.53 -7.37
C LEU A 152 7.76 13.37 -8.43
N PHE A 153 7.36 14.64 -8.61
CA PHE A 153 7.74 15.41 -9.80
C PHE A 153 8.78 16.50 -9.54
N THR A 154 9.02 16.90 -8.29
CA THR A 154 9.94 18.02 -8.00
C THR A 154 11.34 17.58 -7.59
N GLY A 155 11.52 16.32 -7.19
CA GLY A 155 12.78 15.81 -6.61
C GLY A 155 13.13 16.44 -5.26
N LYS A 156 12.20 17.19 -4.65
CA LYS A 156 12.41 17.79 -3.32
C LYS A 156 12.24 16.73 -2.24
N SER A 157 13.19 16.70 -1.32
CA SER A 157 13.06 15.92 -0.10
C SER A 157 12.05 16.58 0.83
N ILE A 158 11.09 15.80 1.32
CA ILE A 158 10.10 16.21 2.33
C ILE A 158 10.45 15.49 3.63
N SER A 159 10.58 16.23 4.72
CA SER A 159 10.79 15.63 6.04
C SER A 159 9.53 14.90 6.48
N TYR A 160 9.70 13.68 7.01
CA TYR A 160 8.59 12.94 7.58
C TYR A 160 8.13 13.58 8.88
N ASN A 161 6.86 13.98 8.94
CA ASN A 161 6.22 14.49 10.14
C ASN A 161 4.81 13.91 10.25
N TYR A 162 4.63 12.95 11.15
CA TYR A 162 3.35 12.26 11.36
C TYR A 162 2.21 13.20 11.78
N TYR A 163 2.50 14.36 12.35
CA TYR A 163 1.49 15.34 12.78
C TYR A 163 0.99 16.24 11.64
N GLU A 164 1.65 16.21 10.48
CA GLU A 164 1.14 16.87 9.28
C GLU A 164 0.03 16.02 8.68
N GLU A 165 -1.13 16.63 8.40
CA GLU A 165 -2.37 15.92 8.05
C GLU A 165 -2.21 15.07 6.79
N SER A 166 -1.62 15.61 5.73
CA SER A 166 -1.45 14.88 4.46
C SER A 166 -0.48 13.72 4.60
N ILE A 167 0.60 13.88 5.40
CA ILE A 167 1.57 12.82 5.67
C ILE A 167 0.91 11.71 6.52
N ASN A 168 0.15 12.11 7.54
CA ASN A 168 -0.58 11.17 8.39
C ASN A 168 -1.56 10.32 7.57
N ILE A 169 -2.39 10.96 6.75
CA ILE A 169 -3.35 10.30 5.86
C ILE A 169 -2.61 9.37 4.87
N ALA A 170 -1.56 9.87 4.23
CA ALA A 170 -0.77 9.10 3.28
C ALA A 170 -0.14 7.85 3.92
N THR A 171 0.33 7.97 5.16
CA THR A 171 0.92 6.87 5.94
C THR A 171 -0.14 5.84 6.33
N ILE A 172 -1.29 6.28 6.83
CA ILE A 172 -2.41 5.39 7.21
C ILE A 172 -2.90 4.55 6.02
N PHE A 173 -2.97 5.16 4.83
CA PHE A 173 -3.39 4.46 3.61
C PHE A 173 -2.25 3.77 2.87
N GLY A 174 -1.03 3.81 3.41
CA GLY A 174 0.11 3.09 2.87
C GLY A 174 0.72 3.70 1.60
N PHE A 175 0.38 4.94 1.22
CA PHE A 175 1.02 5.62 0.07
C PHE A 175 2.49 5.91 0.32
N VAL A 176 2.81 6.30 1.56
CA VAL A 176 4.14 6.76 1.94
C VAL A 176 4.60 6.07 3.22
N ARG A 177 5.90 6.10 3.45
CA ARG A 177 6.54 5.65 4.69
C ARG A 177 7.66 6.58 5.10
N ASP A 178 8.03 6.49 6.36
CA ASP A 178 9.25 7.08 6.87
C ASP A 178 10.47 6.28 6.39
N ASN A 179 11.45 6.99 5.87
CA ASN A 179 12.76 6.45 5.56
C ASN A 179 13.82 7.33 6.23
N ASN A 180 14.12 7.04 7.50
CA ASN A 180 15.07 7.79 8.31
C ASN A 180 14.79 9.31 8.36
N GLY A 181 13.54 9.68 8.65
CA GLY A 181 13.11 11.07 8.74
C GLY A 181 12.76 11.73 7.40
N VAL A 182 12.83 10.98 6.29
CA VAL A 182 12.47 11.44 4.96
C VAL A 182 11.23 10.71 4.47
N LEU A 183 10.28 11.47 3.96
CA LEU A 183 9.07 10.94 3.34
C LEU A 183 9.41 10.31 1.99
N VAL A 184 9.01 9.04 1.79
CA VAL A 184 9.17 8.34 0.51
C VAL A 184 7.88 7.59 0.14
N ILE A 185 7.65 7.35 -1.14
CA ILE A 185 6.57 6.47 -1.59
C ILE A 185 6.85 5.06 -1.08
N SER A 186 5.83 4.37 -0.60
CA SER A 186 5.98 3.09 0.11
C SER A 186 6.57 1.98 -0.76
N ASN A 187 6.22 1.93 -2.05
CA ASN A 187 6.69 0.92 -2.97
C ASN A 187 6.59 1.38 -4.44
N ARG A 188 7.30 0.66 -5.30
CA ARG A 188 7.40 0.99 -6.73
C ARG A 188 6.07 0.83 -7.49
N ILE A 189 5.18 -0.04 -7.06
CA ILE A 189 3.85 -0.20 -7.66
C ILE A 189 3.02 1.06 -7.44
N PHE A 190 2.97 1.59 -6.21
CA PHE A 190 2.25 2.84 -5.92
C PHE A 190 2.89 4.02 -6.64
N GLU A 191 4.21 4.09 -6.68
CA GLU A 191 4.92 5.13 -7.43
C GLU A 191 4.52 5.12 -8.90
N THR A 192 4.59 3.97 -9.57
CA THR A 192 4.22 3.83 -10.99
C THR A 192 2.75 4.12 -11.23
N TRP A 193 1.87 3.64 -10.35
CA TRP A 193 0.43 3.90 -10.45
C TRP A 193 0.11 5.40 -10.32
N LEU A 194 0.71 6.10 -9.36
CA LEU A 194 0.55 7.55 -9.19
C LEU A 194 1.08 8.35 -10.38
N TYR A 195 2.24 7.97 -10.93
CA TYR A 195 2.75 8.58 -12.17
C TYR A 195 1.75 8.44 -13.31
N ASN A 196 1.25 7.24 -13.55
CA ASN A 196 0.27 6.99 -14.61
C ASN A 196 -1.01 7.81 -14.40
N LEU A 197 -1.52 7.86 -13.18
CA LEU A 197 -2.71 8.63 -12.81
C LEU A 197 -2.53 10.12 -13.09
N TYR A 198 -1.43 10.71 -12.64
CA TYR A 198 -1.21 12.15 -12.78
C TYR A 198 -0.87 12.57 -14.21
N LEU A 199 -0.10 11.76 -14.94
CA LEU A 199 0.24 12.05 -16.34
C LEU A 199 -1.00 11.96 -17.24
N SER A 200 -1.82 10.91 -17.09
CA SER A 200 -3.07 10.80 -17.86
C SER A 200 -4.04 11.94 -17.59
N THR A 201 -4.11 12.41 -16.34
CA THR A 201 -4.94 13.57 -15.98
C THR A 201 -4.43 14.86 -16.63
N ALA A 202 -3.11 15.07 -16.66
CA ALA A 202 -2.49 16.24 -17.30
C ALA A 202 -2.72 16.24 -18.82
N GLU A 203 -2.58 15.09 -19.48
CA GLU A 203 -2.85 14.94 -20.92
C GLU A 203 -4.33 15.23 -21.27
N MET A 204 -5.27 14.75 -20.47
CA MET A 204 -6.70 15.04 -20.65
C MET A 204 -7.00 16.54 -20.48
N GLN A 205 -6.32 17.22 -19.56
CA GLN A 205 -6.48 18.65 -19.38
C GLN A 205 -5.92 19.44 -20.57
N GLN A 206 -4.73 19.12 -21.08
CA GLN A 206 -4.14 19.79 -22.24
C GLN A 206 -5.03 19.65 -23.49
N ASN A 207 -5.59 18.46 -23.73
CA ASN A 207 -6.46 18.22 -24.89
C ASN A 207 -7.79 19.00 -24.81
N ARG A 208 -8.27 19.39 -23.63
CA ARG A 208 -9.47 20.25 -23.47
C ARG A 208 -9.21 21.72 -23.83
N TYR A 209 -7.98 22.18 -23.81
CA TYR A 209 -7.64 23.59 -24.14
C TYR A 209 -7.21 23.77 -25.59
N HIS A 210 -7.02 22.69 -26.35
CA HIS A 210 -6.63 22.73 -27.75
C HIS A 210 -7.71 22.23 -28.73
N GLY A 211 -8.90 21.94 -28.27
CA GLY A 211 -10.10 21.63 -29.05
C GLY A 211 -11.15 22.73 -28.91
#